data_6693a2b885b9c65dcd54ce86cab508a9
#
_entry.id   6693a2b885b9c65dcd54ce86cab508a9
#
_cell.length_a   1.000
_cell.length_b   1.000
_cell.length_c   1.000
_cell.angle_alpha   90.00
_cell.angle_beta   90.00
_cell.angle_gamma   90.00
#
_symmetry.space_group_name_H-M   'P 1'
#
loop_
_entity.id
_entity.type
_entity.pdbx_description
1 polymer ?
#
loop_
_entity_poly.entity_id
_entity_poly.type
_entity_poly.pdbx_seq_one_letter_code
_entity_poly.pdbx_strand_id
1 'polypeptide(L)'
;MILISAAAMIGCAEGGVKRESVPAIDTTNFDKSIALNEDFYEHATRGWQQKHPLKPEFSRYGSFDMLREINEKQINELFQSMSSMKAEAGSVEQKISDLYKMGMDSVRLNEEALAPVKEDLAKIYAITDLQTMIPVLVELHNSVSNPLFGLGVDADLMNSTQNILYAQQSGLGMGNRDYYLDEENASKREGYVAFLTKAFELAEVEGAAEKAAAVLDFESKMA
;
A
#
# COMPACT_ATOMS: atom_id res chain seq x y z
N MET A 1 60.53 -0.96 -32.11
CA MET A 1 60.35 -0.97 -30.66
C MET A 1 58.91 -0.47 -30.39
N ILE A 2 57.98 -1.41 -30.27
CA ILE A 2 56.55 -1.13 -30.15
C ILE A 2 56.24 -1.23 -28.66
N LEU A 3 55.86 -0.10 -28.04
CA LEU A 3 55.38 -0.04 -26.67
C LEU A 3 53.90 -0.46 -26.65
N ILE A 4 53.63 -1.61 -26.06
CA ILE A 4 52.27 -2.06 -25.76
C ILE A 4 51.88 -1.48 -24.41
N SER A 5 50.98 -0.49 -24.43
CA SER A 5 50.37 0.05 -23.21
C SER A 5 49.32 -0.97 -22.69
N ALA A 6 49.61 -1.62 -21.59
CA ALA A 6 48.64 -2.42 -20.88
C ALA A 6 47.66 -1.48 -20.17
N ALA A 7 46.44 -1.37 -20.70
CA ALA A 7 45.31 -0.74 -20.02
C ALA A 7 44.89 -1.69 -18.87
N ALA A 8 45.17 -1.31 -17.64
CA ALA A 8 44.64 -1.97 -16.46
C ALA A 8 43.12 -1.70 -16.40
N MET A 9 42.31 -2.72 -16.70
CA MET A 9 40.91 -2.71 -16.38
C MET A 9 40.74 -2.76 -14.85
N ILE A 10 40.44 -1.61 -14.29
CA ILE A 10 39.99 -1.53 -12.89
C ILE A 10 38.58 -2.14 -12.89
N GLY A 11 38.50 -3.41 -12.52
CA GLY A 11 37.23 -4.07 -12.26
C GLY A 11 36.55 -3.35 -11.10
N CYS A 12 35.35 -2.83 -11.31
CA CYS A 12 34.48 -2.39 -10.24
C CYS A 12 34.37 -3.51 -9.21
N ALA A 13 34.87 -3.26 -8.00
CA ALA A 13 34.63 -4.14 -6.87
C ALA A 13 33.13 -4.09 -6.59
N GLU A 14 32.41 -5.06 -7.12
CA GLU A 14 31.04 -5.33 -6.72
C GLU A 14 31.07 -5.72 -5.24
N GLY A 15 30.70 -4.76 -4.37
CA GLY A 15 30.26 -5.01 -3.01
C GLY A 15 28.91 -5.70 -3.04
N GLY A 16 28.78 -6.77 -3.81
CA GLY A 16 27.57 -7.56 -3.88
C GLY A 16 27.34 -8.23 -2.53
N VAL A 17 26.22 -7.90 -1.89
CA VAL A 17 25.66 -8.68 -0.80
C VAL A 17 25.64 -10.13 -1.28
N LYS A 18 26.44 -11.01 -0.64
CA LYS A 18 26.41 -12.45 -0.93
C LYS A 18 24.99 -12.94 -0.64
N ARG A 19 24.20 -13.07 -1.69
CA ARG A 19 22.90 -13.74 -1.58
C ARG A 19 23.20 -15.21 -1.36
N GLU A 20 22.75 -15.78 -0.25
CA GLU A 20 22.76 -17.22 -0.07
C GLU A 20 22.00 -17.86 -1.25
N SER A 21 22.64 -18.83 -1.89
CA SER A 21 22.01 -19.58 -2.96
C SER A 21 20.89 -20.43 -2.35
N VAL A 22 19.66 -20.04 -2.59
CA VAL A 22 18.50 -20.84 -2.21
C VAL A 22 18.26 -21.88 -3.31
N PRO A 23 18.14 -23.17 -3.01
CA PRO A 23 17.85 -24.19 -4.00
C PRO A 23 16.50 -23.90 -4.67
N ALA A 24 16.39 -24.15 -5.97
CA ALA A 24 15.19 -23.92 -6.76
C ALA A 24 13.96 -24.68 -6.19
N ILE A 25 14.22 -25.87 -5.60
CA ILE A 25 13.22 -26.65 -4.87
C ILE A 25 13.79 -26.93 -3.48
N ASP A 26 13.17 -26.35 -2.45
CA ASP A 26 13.52 -26.65 -1.07
C ASP A 26 12.76 -27.89 -0.58
N THR A 27 13.41 -29.03 -0.64
CA THR A 27 12.83 -30.31 -0.21
C THR A 27 12.59 -30.41 1.30
N THR A 28 13.08 -29.46 2.10
CA THR A 28 12.79 -29.38 3.55
C THR A 28 11.35 -28.92 3.83
N ASN A 29 10.66 -28.45 2.81
CA ASN A 29 9.25 -28.09 2.88
C ASN A 29 8.29 -29.27 2.66
N PHE A 30 8.83 -30.42 2.23
CA PHE A 30 8.04 -31.63 1.98
C PHE A 30 7.74 -32.36 3.29
N ASP A 31 6.47 -32.71 3.49
CA ASP A 31 6.06 -33.65 4.54
C ASP A 31 5.97 -35.08 3.96
N LYS A 32 7.03 -35.84 4.17
CA LYS A 32 7.14 -37.24 3.66
C LYS A 32 6.21 -38.23 4.37
N SER A 33 5.52 -37.80 5.45
CA SER A 33 4.54 -38.63 6.14
C SER A 33 3.21 -38.73 5.37
N ILE A 34 2.98 -37.79 4.44
CA ILE A 34 1.80 -37.75 3.58
C ILE A 34 2.15 -38.29 2.22
N ALA A 35 1.41 -39.28 1.73
CA ALA A 35 1.70 -39.85 0.43
C ALA A 35 1.31 -38.90 -0.71
N LEU A 36 2.10 -38.87 -1.79
CA LEU A 36 1.89 -37.97 -2.95
C LEU A 36 0.52 -38.10 -3.60
N ASN A 37 -0.07 -39.30 -3.55
CA ASN A 37 -1.38 -39.60 -4.10
C ASN A 37 -2.54 -39.37 -3.12
N GLU A 38 -2.24 -39.06 -1.86
CA GLU A 38 -3.21 -38.75 -0.83
C GLU A 38 -3.50 -37.26 -0.82
N ASP A 39 -2.47 -36.44 -0.59
CA ASP A 39 -2.56 -34.97 -0.66
C ASP A 39 -1.21 -34.40 -1.14
N PHE A 40 -1.16 -34.07 -2.42
CA PHE A 40 0.05 -33.50 -3.02
C PHE A 40 0.37 -32.11 -2.46
N TYR A 41 -0.65 -31.29 -2.17
CA TYR A 41 -0.44 -29.95 -1.66
C TYR A 41 0.17 -30.00 -0.27
N GLU A 42 -0.42 -30.73 0.65
CA GLU A 42 0.11 -30.90 2.00
C GLU A 42 1.49 -31.58 1.98
N HIS A 43 1.69 -32.61 1.15
CA HIS A 43 3.00 -33.22 0.97
C HIS A 43 4.08 -32.19 0.59
N ALA A 44 3.79 -31.31 -0.35
CA ALA A 44 4.77 -30.38 -0.91
C ALA A 44 4.97 -29.11 -0.06
N THR A 45 3.97 -28.70 0.74
CA THR A 45 3.96 -27.36 1.35
C THR A 45 3.86 -27.35 2.88
N ARG A 46 3.49 -28.47 3.52
CA ARG A 46 3.25 -28.48 4.98
C ARG A 46 4.47 -28.06 5.79
N GLY A 47 5.68 -28.47 5.40
CA GLY A 47 6.90 -28.04 6.08
C GLY A 47 7.13 -26.53 5.97
N TRP A 48 6.74 -25.91 4.86
CA TRP A 48 6.78 -24.47 4.70
C TRP A 48 5.75 -23.77 5.60
N GLN A 49 4.51 -24.27 5.63
CA GLN A 49 3.43 -23.72 6.46
C GLN A 49 3.78 -23.77 7.96
N GLN A 50 4.42 -24.85 8.41
CA GLN A 50 4.89 -24.98 9.80
C GLN A 50 6.00 -23.97 10.16
N LYS A 51 6.89 -23.66 9.21
CA LYS A 51 7.94 -22.66 9.40
C LYS A 51 7.39 -21.21 9.35
N HIS A 52 6.28 -21.01 8.65
CA HIS A 52 5.69 -19.69 8.40
C HIS A 52 4.19 -19.68 8.79
N PRO A 53 3.88 -19.80 10.10
CA PRO A 53 2.49 -19.79 10.54
C PRO A 53 1.81 -18.48 10.18
N LEU A 54 0.50 -18.56 9.87
CA LEU A 54 -0.30 -17.38 9.58
C LEU A 54 -0.31 -16.44 10.79
N LYS A 55 0.13 -15.20 10.59
CA LYS A 55 0.11 -14.17 11.61
C LYS A 55 -1.32 -13.58 11.73
N PRO A 56 -1.73 -13.09 12.93
CA PRO A 56 -3.10 -12.57 13.13
C PRO A 56 -3.50 -11.42 12.20
N GLU A 57 -2.54 -10.63 11.76
CA GLU A 57 -2.74 -9.51 10.86
C GLU A 57 -2.95 -9.89 9.39
N PHE A 58 -2.73 -11.16 9.02
CA PHE A 58 -2.86 -11.64 7.66
C PHE A 58 -4.06 -12.58 7.51
N SER A 59 -4.89 -12.37 6.50
CA SER A 59 -5.94 -13.31 6.10
C SER A 59 -5.40 -14.51 5.31
N ARG A 60 -4.21 -14.34 4.73
CA ARG A 60 -3.43 -15.37 4.01
C ARG A 60 -1.96 -15.02 4.09
N TYR A 61 -1.08 -16.02 3.99
CA TYR A 61 0.35 -15.80 3.94
C TYR A 61 0.99 -16.82 3.01
N GLY A 62 1.81 -16.35 2.08
CA GLY A 62 2.47 -17.18 1.07
C GLY A 62 3.83 -16.62 0.67
N SER A 63 4.44 -17.22 -0.35
CA SER A 63 5.77 -16.83 -0.84
C SER A 63 5.83 -15.36 -1.29
N PHE A 64 4.74 -14.84 -1.88
CA PHE A 64 4.68 -13.44 -2.29
C PHE A 64 4.62 -12.49 -1.10
N ASP A 65 3.93 -12.86 -0.03
CA ASP A 65 3.87 -12.06 1.20
C ASP A 65 5.24 -12.02 1.88
N MET A 66 5.93 -13.16 1.95
CA MET A 66 7.30 -13.24 2.45
C MET A 66 8.26 -12.38 1.61
N LEU A 67 8.17 -12.44 0.28
CA LEU A 67 9.01 -11.60 -0.60
C LEU A 67 8.73 -10.12 -0.42
N ARG A 68 7.46 -9.75 -0.23
CA ARG A 68 7.08 -8.36 0.09
C ARG A 68 7.72 -7.89 1.39
N GLU A 69 7.62 -8.66 2.48
CA GLU A 69 8.25 -8.32 3.77
C GLU A 69 9.78 -8.16 3.63
N ILE A 70 10.43 -9.07 2.91
CA ILE A 70 11.88 -8.98 2.65
C ILE A 70 12.21 -7.71 1.87
N ASN A 71 11.43 -7.41 0.83
CA ASN A 71 11.64 -6.22 -0.01
C ASN A 71 11.43 -4.92 0.78
N GLU A 72 10.36 -4.85 1.56
CA GLU A 72 10.08 -3.70 2.45
C GLU A 72 11.22 -3.46 3.43
N LYS A 73 11.76 -4.54 4.02
CA LYS A 73 12.93 -4.44 4.91
C LYS A 73 14.16 -3.90 4.18
N GLN A 74 14.47 -4.44 2.99
CA GLN A 74 15.61 -4.00 2.18
C GLN A 74 15.48 -2.53 1.75
N ILE A 75 14.28 -2.12 1.34
CA ILE A 75 14.00 -0.72 0.97
C ILE A 75 14.16 0.20 2.18
N ASN A 76 13.66 -0.20 3.34
CA ASN A 76 13.80 0.58 4.56
C ASN A 76 15.28 0.73 4.96
N GLU A 77 16.07 -0.35 4.93
CA GLU A 77 17.51 -0.31 5.17
C GLU A 77 18.23 0.61 4.18
N LEU A 78 17.85 0.58 2.91
CA LEU A 78 18.38 1.47 1.87
C LEU A 78 18.07 2.95 2.19
N PHE A 79 16.82 3.26 2.52
CA PHE A 79 16.40 4.63 2.88
C PHE A 79 17.12 5.15 4.12
N GLN A 80 17.25 4.32 5.15
CA GLN A 80 18.03 4.67 6.34
C GLN A 80 19.50 4.95 6.01
N SER A 81 20.11 4.13 5.15
CA SER A 81 21.48 4.36 4.70
C SER A 81 21.61 5.68 3.93
N MET A 82 20.71 5.97 3.00
CA MET A 82 20.68 7.21 2.24
C MET A 82 20.44 8.44 3.14
N SER A 83 19.60 8.30 4.17
CA SER A 83 19.32 9.39 5.10
C SER A 83 20.52 9.82 5.93
N SER A 84 21.49 8.93 6.12
CA SER A 84 22.75 9.18 6.84
C SER A 84 23.90 9.67 5.94
N MET A 85 23.74 9.57 4.61
CA MET A 85 24.77 9.99 3.65
C MET A 85 24.76 11.49 3.42
N LYS A 86 25.94 12.06 3.11
CA LYS A 86 26.04 13.41 2.58
C LYS A 86 25.86 13.36 1.06
N ALA A 87 24.61 13.51 0.62
CA ALA A 87 24.28 13.51 -0.79
C ALA A 87 24.55 14.88 -1.46
N GLU A 88 24.81 14.86 -2.76
CA GLU A 88 24.98 16.08 -3.56
C GLU A 88 23.65 16.81 -3.73
N ALA A 89 23.68 18.14 -3.70
CA ALA A 89 22.49 18.96 -3.85
C ALA A 89 21.78 18.71 -5.19
N GLY A 90 20.49 18.38 -5.15
CA GLY A 90 19.65 18.07 -6.32
C GLY A 90 19.76 16.63 -6.81
N SER A 91 20.61 15.79 -6.22
CA SER A 91 20.71 14.36 -6.56
C SER A 91 19.44 13.57 -6.18
N VAL A 92 19.29 12.37 -6.75
CA VAL A 92 18.20 11.46 -6.40
C VAL A 92 18.31 11.01 -4.95
N GLU A 93 19.52 10.75 -4.49
CA GLU A 93 19.83 10.34 -3.13
C GLU A 93 19.39 11.40 -2.11
N GLN A 94 19.64 12.69 -2.42
CA GLN A 94 19.17 13.80 -1.56
C GLN A 94 17.65 13.82 -1.49
N LYS A 95 16.97 13.75 -2.63
CA LYS A 95 15.49 13.79 -2.69
C LYS A 95 14.85 12.65 -1.90
N ILE A 96 15.38 11.44 -2.03
CA ILE A 96 14.93 10.26 -1.26
C ILE A 96 15.19 10.48 0.24
N SER A 97 16.39 10.92 0.60
CA SER A 97 16.76 11.21 1.98
C SER A 97 15.82 12.25 2.62
N ASP A 98 15.56 13.33 1.91
CA ASP A 98 14.72 14.42 2.42
C ASP A 98 13.27 13.95 2.59
N LEU A 99 12.72 13.22 1.60
CA LEU A 99 11.38 12.65 1.69
C LEU A 99 11.25 11.66 2.86
N TYR A 100 12.24 10.78 3.03
CA TYR A 100 12.27 9.84 4.15
C TYR A 100 12.32 10.57 5.49
N LYS A 101 13.18 11.58 5.64
CA LYS A 101 13.29 12.39 6.87
C LYS A 101 11.99 13.12 7.17
N MET A 102 11.34 13.69 6.16
CA MET A 102 10.03 14.34 6.33
C MET A 102 8.97 13.36 6.82
N GLY A 103 8.90 12.14 6.25
CA GLY A 103 7.96 11.12 6.67
C GLY A 103 8.22 10.56 8.07
N MET A 104 9.47 10.61 8.54
CA MET A 104 9.87 10.13 9.87
C MET A 104 9.90 11.22 10.95
N ASP A 105 9.67 12.49 10.60
CA ASP A 105 9.62 13.61 11.53
C ASP A 105 8.28 13.63 12.30
N SER A 106 8.19 12.76 13.28
CA SER A 106 6.99 12.64 14.14
C SER A 106 6.72 13.91 14.96
N VAL A 107 7.73 14.73 15.25
CA VAL A 107 7.56 15.99 15.98
C VAL A 107 6.80 16.96 15.10
N ARG A 108 7.27 17.19 13.88
CA ARG A 108 6.62 18.08 12.91
C ARG A 108 5.22 17.57 12.53
N LEU A 109 5.05 16.27 12.31
CA LEU A 109 3.75 15.68 12.00
C LEU A 109 2.71 15.94 13.11
N ASN A 110 3.14 15.84 14.38
CA ASN A 110 2.27 16.12 15.53
C ASN A 110 1.97 17.63 15.68
N GLU A 111 2.95 18.50 15.40
CA GLU A 111 2.77 19.96 15.47
C GLU A 111 1.87 20.49 14.36
N GLU A 112 2.04 20.00 13.14
CA GLU A 112 1.21 20.40 11.99
C GLU A 112 -0.20 19.80 12.06
N ALA A 113 -0.36 18.60 12.63
CA ALA A 113 -1.63 17.91 12.78
C ALA A 113 -2.51 17.98 11.51
N LEU A 114 -3.67 18.67 11.58
CA LEU A 114 -4.59 18.82 10.45
C LEU A 114 -4.27 20.02 9.53
N ALA A 115 -3.25 20.81 9.84
CA ALA A 115 -2.98 22.04 9.06
C ALA A 115 -2.83 21.76 7.54
N PRO A 116 -2.16 20.68 7.08
CA PRO A 116 -2.01 20.39 5.65
C PRO A 116 -3.33 20.11 4.91
N VAL A 117 -4.35 19.61 5.59
CA VAL A 117 -5.64 19.23 4.97
C VAL A 117 -6.77 20.23 5.21
N LYS A 118 -6.53 21.30 5.97
CA LYS A 118 -7.55 22.31 6.31
C LYS A 118 -8.16 22.98 5.08
N GLU A 119 -7.38 23.26 4.06
CA GLU A 119 -7.86 23.88 2.83
C GLU A 119 -8.84 22.97 2.09
N ASP A 120 -8.52 21.68 1.96
CA ASP A 120 -9.39 20.71 1.29
C ASP A 120 -10.66 20.44 2.10
N LEU A 121 -10.55 20.38 3.43
CA LEU A 121 -11.72 20.30 4.30
C LEU A 121 -12.64 21.53 4.15
N ALA A 122 -12.07 22.73 4.05
CA ALA A 122 -12.87 23.94 3.83
C ALA A 122 -13.64 23.90 2.51
N LYS A 123 -13.03 23.39 1.42
CA LYS A 123 -13.71 23.18 0.13
C LYS A 123 -14.85 22.17 0.24
N ILE A 124 -14.64 21.08 0.96
CA ILE A 124 -15.65 20.03 1.20
C ILE A 124 -16.82 20.61 2.01
N TYR A 125 -16.55 21.37 3.08
CA TYR A 125 -17.60 21.99 3.90
C TYR A 125 -18.38 23.09 3.17
N ALA A 126 -17.83 23.67 2.11
CA ALA A 126 -18.52 24.66 1.28
C ALA A 126 -19.51 24.04 0.28
N ILE A 127 -19.56 22.71 0.16
CA ILE A 127 -20.50 22.00 -0.72
C ILE A 127 -21.93 22.13 -0.17
N THR A 128 -22.84 22.67 -0.97
CA THR A 128 -24.28 22.82 -0.62
C THR A 128 -25.19 22.02 -1.54
N ASP A 129 -24.72 21.67 -2.73
CA ASP A 129 -25.49 20.98 -3.75
C ASP A 129 -24.56 20.25 -4.75
N LEU A 130 -25.16 19.57 -5.74
CA LEU A 130 -24.39 18.86 -6.76
C LEU A 130 -23.54 19.78 -7.64
N GLN A 131 -23.97 21.02 -7.88
CA GLN A 131 -23.24 21.96 -8.73
C GLN A 131 -21.95 22.41 -8.06
N THR A 132 -22.01 22.65 -6.75
CA THR A 132 -20.85 23.00 -5.93
C THR A 132 -19.98 21.78 -5.60
N MET A 133 -20.55 20.58 -5.56
CA MET A 133 -19.82 19.34 -5.32
C MET A 133 -18.90 18.92 -6.49
N ILE A 134 -19.39 19.03 -7.72
CA ILE A 134 -18.68 18.54 -8.91
C ILE A 134 -17.26 19.12 -9.06
N PRO A 135 -17.04 20.45 -8.96
CA PRO A 135 -15.68 21.01 -9.04
C PRO A 135 -14.75 20.50 -7.95
N VAL A 136 -15.24 20.37 -6.72
CA VAL A 136 -14.45 19.86 -5.59
C VAL A 136 -14.09 18.39 -5.80
N LEU A 137 -15.05 17.58 -6.30
CA LEU A 137 -14.82 16.19 -6.61
C LEU A 137 -13.74 16.01 -7.69
N VAL A 138 -13.78 16.84 -8.75
CA VAL A 138 -12.76 16.84 -9.81
C VAL A 138 -11.38 17.20 -9.25
N GLU A 139 -11.30 18.20 -8.38
CA GLU A 139 -10.05 18.59 -7.74
C GLU A 139 -9.47 17.45 -6.87
N LEU A 140 -10.31 16.81 -6.05
CA LEU A 140 -9.90 15.67 -5.22
C LEU A 140 -9.42 14.47 -6.06
N HIS A 141 -10.10 14.17 -7.18
CA HIS A 141 -9.67 13.12 -8.12
C HIS A 141 -8.31 13.41 -8.75
N ASN A 142 -7.98 14.67 -8.99
CA ASN A 142 -6.70 15.06 -9.57
C ASN A 142 -5.56 15.13 -8.54
N SER A 143 -5.87 15.22 -7.24
CA SER A 143 -4.86 15.46 -6.20
C SER A 143 -4.52 14.22 -5.38
N VAL A 144 -5.47 13.57 -4.74
CA VAL A 144 -5.14 12.63 -3.64
C VAL A 144 -5.95 11.35 -3.63
N SER A 145 -7.19 11.33 -4.10
CA SER A 145 -8.08 10.17 -3.90
C SER A 145 -9.18 10.06 -4.93
N ASN A 146 -9.75 8.87 -5.04
CA ASN A 146 -10.94 8.59 -5.84
C ASN A 146 -12.13 8.35 -4.89
N PRO A 147 -12.77 9.41 -4.37
CA PRO A 147 -13.70 9.28 -3.25
C PRO A 147 -14.99 8.54 -3.56
N LEU A 148 -15.49 8.55 -4.79
CA LEU A 148 -16.74 7.89 -5.19
C LEU A 148 -16.55 6.82 -6.28
N PHE A 149 -15.69 7.10 -7.24
CA PHE A 149 -15.38 6.19 -8.36
C PHE A 149 -13.95 6.42 -8.84
N GLY A 150 -13.33 5.39 -9.40
CA GLY A 150 -12.03 5.51 -10.04
C GLY A 150 -12.15 5.84 -11.52
N LEU A 151 -11.26 6.70 -12.01
CA LEU A 151 -11.08 6.95 -13.44
C LEU A 151 -9.64 6.62 -13.83
N GLY A 152 -9.45 5.91 -14.91
CA GLY A 152 -8.14 5.56 -15.43
C GLY A 152 -8.15 5.42 -16.94
N VAL A 153 -7.00 5.63 -17.57
CA VAL A 153 -6.82 5.38 -19.00
C VAL A 153 -5.90 4.18 -19.15
N ASP A 154 -6.37 3.17 -19.85
CA ASP A 154 -5.61 1.95 -20.12
C ASP A 154 -5.95 1.42 -21.51
N ALA A 155 -5.18 0.42 -21.97
CA ALA A 155 -5.42 -0.23 -23.24
C ALA A 155 -6.82 -0.85 -23.29
N ASP A 156 -7.51 -0.68 -24.40
CA ASP A 156 -8.80 -1.37 -24.64
C ASP A 156 -8.58 -2.88 -24.66
N LEU A 157 -9.30 -3.61 -23.80
CA LEU A 157 -9.22 -5.07 -23.69
C LEU A 157 -9.62 -5.77 -25.01
N MET A 158 -10.42 -5.11 -25.87
CA MET A 158 -10.84 -5.64 -27.17
C MET A 158 -9.93 -5.18 -28.32
N ASN A 159 -9.18 -4.10 -28.12
CA ASN A 159 -8.25 -3.57 -29.10
C ASN A 159 -7.08 -2.84 -28.43
N SER A 160 -6.05 -3.57 -28.08
CA SER A 160 -4.87 -3.06 -27.36
C SER A 160 -4.04 -2.00 -28.13
N THR A 161 -4.42 -1.65 -29.35
CA THR A 161 -3.75 -0.59 -30.12
C THR A 161 -4.25 0.81 -29.78
N GLN A 162 -5.31 0.91 -29.00
CA GLN A 162 -5.86 2.18 -28.53
C GLN A 162 -6.11 2.16 -27.04
N ASN A 163 -6.07 3.34 -26.42
CA ASN A 163 -6.43 3.53 -25.02
C ASN A 163 -7.86 4.05 -24.92
N ILE A 164 -8.56 3.61 -23.87
CA ILE A 164 -9.91 4.09 -23.52
C ILE A 164 -9.97 4.52 -22.07
N LEU A 165 -10.98 5.31 -21.73
CA LEU A 165 -11.27 5.68 -20.35
C LEU A 165 -12.05 4.56 -19.66
N TYR A 166 -11.54 4.10 -18.54
CA TYR A 166 -12.22 3.18 -17.62
C TYR A 166 -12.79 3.93 -16.44
N ALA A 167 -14.04 3.64 -16.10
CA ALA A 167 -14.64 4.02 -14.85
C ALA A 167 -14.77 2.77 -13.97
N GLN A 168 -14.31 2.86 -12.73
CA GLN A 168 -14.30 1.74 -11.79
C GLN A 168 -15.00 2.14 -10.50
N GLN A 169 -15.66 1.19 -9.85
CA GLN A 169 -16.22 1.39 -8.53
C GLN A 169 -15.10 1.67 -7.52
N SER A 170 -15.31 2.68 -6.68
CA SER A 170 -14.44 3.08 -5.58
C SER A 170 -15.29 3.67 -4.47
N GLY A 171 -14.68 4.16 -3.40
CA GLY A 171 -15.37 4.88 -2.33
C GLY A 171 -15.94 4.00 -1.23
N LEU A 172 -15.71 2.68 -1.25
CA LEU A 172 -16.06 1.80 -0.13
C LEU A 172 -14.89 1.68 0.84
N GLY A 173 -14.98 2.29 2.01
CA GLY A 173 -13.88 2.32 3.00
C GLY A 173 -13.48 0.94 3.53
N MET A 174 -14.40 -0.03 3.60
CA MET A 174 -14.09 -1.44 3.92
C MET A 174 -13.70 -2.27 2.68
N GLY A 175 -13.72 -1.69 1.49
CA GLY A 175 -13.22 -2.28 0.24
C GLY A 175 -14.13 -3.29 -0.44
N ASN A 176 -14.87 -4.13 0.29
CA ASN A 176 -15.74 -5.15 -0.28
C ASN A 176 -17.21 -4.92 0.11
N ARG A 177 -18.09 -5.03 -0.88
CA ARG A 177 -19.55 -4.96 -0.74
C ARG A 177 -20.09 -5.85 0.38
N ASP A 178 -19.60 -7.09 0.49
CA ASP A 178 -20.10 -8.08 1.44
C ASP A 178 -19.92 -7.65 2.90
N TYR A 179 -18.93 -6.79 3.19
CA TYR A 179 -18.75 -6.22 4.52
C TYR A 179 -19.89 -5.29 4.94
N TYR A 180 -20.59 -4.68 3.97
CA TYR A 180 -21.72 -3.79 4.22
C TYR A 180 -23.04 -4.52 4.32
N LEU A 181 -23.24 -5.59 3.55
CA LEU A 181 -24.54 -6.23 3.34
C LEU A 181 -24.73 -7.53 4.12
N ASP A 182 -23.69 -8.34 4.32
CA ASP A 182 -23.81 -9.64 4.96
C ASP A 182 -23.91 -9.52 6.48
N GLU A 183 -24.86 -10.27 7.08
CA GLU A 183 -25.10 -10.26 8.53
C GLU A 183 -23.88 -10.72 9.34
N GLU A 184 -23.12 -11.68 8.82
CA GLU A 184 -21.90 -12.20 9.47
C GLU A 184 -20.82 -11.14 9.67
N ASN A 185 -20.88 -10.05 8.91
CA ASN A 185 -19.92 -8.94 8.98
C ASN A 185 -20.38 -7.78 9.91
N ALA A 186 -21.43 -7.98 10.72
CA ALA A 186 -21.93 -6.94 11.62
C ALA A 186 -20.86 -6.37 12.56
N SER A 187 -20.03 -7.22 13.17
CA SER A 187 -18.94 -6.77 14.05
C SER A 187 -17.88 -5.93 13.32
N LYS A 188 -17.64 -6.17 12.04
CA LYS A 188 -16.73 -5.34 11.22
C LYS A 188 -17.32 -3.96 10.97
N ARG A 189 -18.63 -3.87 10.71
CA ARG A 189 -19.33 -2.58 10.58
C ARG A 189 -19.28 -1.76 11.87
N GLU A 190 -19.50 -2.40 13.02
CA GLU A 190 -19.34 -1.74 14.33
C GLU A 190 -17.91 -1.22 14.54
N GLY A 191 -16.90 -2.04 14.24
CA GLY A 191 -15.49 -1.64 14.30
C GLY A 191 -15.18 -0.47 13.33
N TYR A 192 -15.76 -0.49 12.13
CA TYR A 192 -15.59 0.57 11.16
C TYR A 192 -16.20 1.90 11.62
N VAL A 193 -17.43 1.88 12.19
CA VAL A 193 -18.03 3.08 12.76
C VAL A 193 -17.20 3.61 13.93
N ALA A 194 -16.70 2.74 14.81
CA ALA A 194 -15.83 3.15 15.92
C ALA A 194 -14.53 3.80 15.41
N PHE A 195 -13.92 3.24 14.36
CA PHE A 195 -12.75 3.81 13.69
C PHE A 195 -13.05 5.19 13.11
N LEU A 196 -14.12 5.32 12.32
CA LEU A 196 -14.52 6.61 11.74
C LEU A 196 -14.84 7.66 12.80
N THR A 197 -15.54 7.26 13.86
CA THR A 197 -15.84 8.15 14.99
C THR A 197 -14.55 8.71 15.58
N LYS A 198 -13.56 7.82 15.82
CA LYS A 198 -12.27 8.24 16.35
C LYS A 198 -11.49 9.14 15.39
N ALA A 199 -11.53 8.84 14.10
CA ALA A 199 -10.90 9.69 13.09
C ALA A 199 -11.54 11.08 13.04
N PHE A 200 -12.88 11.17 13.08
CA PHE A 200 -13.59 12.44 13.11
C PHE A 200 -13.36 13.25 14.40
N GLU A 201 -13.27 12.58 15.56
CA GLU A 201 -12.89 13.24 16.81
C GLU A 201 -11.49 13.85 16.73
N LEU A 202 -10.50 13.11 16.20
CA LEU A 202 -9.15 13.61 15.99
C LEU A 202 -9.09 14.73 14.96
N ALA A 203 -10.01 14.72 14.00
CA ALA A 203 -10.18 15.78 13.00
C ALA A 203 -11.04 16.97 13.52
N GLU A 204 -11.42 16.99 14.79
CA GLU A 204 -12.23 18.04 15.42
C GLU A 204 -13.59 18.25 14.72
N VAL A 205 -14.13 17.18 14.12
CA VAL A 205 -15.42 17.22 13.43
C VAL A 205 -16.56 17.13 14.43
N GLU A 206 -17.38 18.15 14.49
CA GLU A 206 -18.57 18.15 15.35
C GLU A 206 -19.57 17.05 14.94
N GLY A 207 -20.15 16.35 15.93
CA GLY A 207 -21.07 15.23 15.67
C GLY A 207 -20.37 13.98 15.08
N ALA A 208 -19.15 13.70 15.51
CA ALA A 208 -18.30 12.62 14.97
C ALA A 208 -19.02 11.26 14.85
N ALA A 209 -19.70 10.81 15.91
CA ALA A 209 -20.40 9.52 15.91
C ALA A 209 -21.58 9.47 14.95
N GLU A 210 -22.36 10.55 14.88
CA GLU A 210 -23.50 10.68 13.95
C GLU A 210 -23.01 10.68 12.49
N LYS A 211 -21.95 11.42 12.20
CA LYS A 211 -21.34 11.45 10.87
C LYS A 211 -20.72 10.12 10.48
N ALA A 212 -20.09 9.41 11.41
CA ALA A 212 -19.57 8.08 11.17
C ALA A 212 -20.68 7.08 10.79
N ALA A 213 -21.81 7.12 11.48
CA ALA A 213 -22.96 6.31 11.14
C ALA A 213 -23.56 6.70 9.76
N ALA A 214 -23.60 7.99 9.43
CA ALA A 214 -24.06 8.48 8.13
C ALA A 214 -23.14 8.04 6.98
N VAL A 215 -21.81 7.97 7.19
CA VAL A 215 -20.88 7.40 6.21
C VAL A 215 -21.18 5.95 5.97
N LEU A 216 -21.34 5.12 7.02
CA LEU A 216 -21.69 3.70 6.86
C LEU A 216 -23.01 3.52 6.09
N ASP A 217 -24.05 4.30 6.40
CA ASP A 217 -25.34 4.26 5.70
C ASP A 217 -25.17 4.63 4.21
N PHE A 218 -24.41 5.66 3.92
CA PHE A 218 -24.13 6.10 2.56
C PHE A 218 -23.36 5.03 1.76
N GLU A 219 -22.28 4.52 2.31
CA GLU A 219 -21.47 3.46 1.65
C GLU A 219 -22.25 2.16 1.49
N SER A 220 -23.14 1.81 2.44
CA SER A 220 -24.04 0.66 2.32
C SER A 220 -25.03 0.80 1.16
N LYS A 221 -25.43 2.03 0.81
CA LYS A 221 -26.26 2.29 -0.38
C LYS A 221 -25.48 2.27 -1.69
N MET A 222 -24.17 2.49 -1.62
CA MET A 222 -23.27 2.37 -2.78
C MET A 222 -22.87 0.92 -3.05
N ALA A 223 -22.81 0.07 -2.02
CA ALA A 223 -22.45 -1.34 -2.08
C ALA A 223 -23.56 -2.19 -2.66
#